data_4065daa30f8bd1d697dc99ff2c6ec011
#
_entry.id   4065daa30f8bd1d697dc99ff2c6ec011
#
_cell.length_a   1.000
_cell.length_b   1.000
_cell.length_c   1.000
_cell.angle_alpha   90.00
_cell.angle_beta   90.00
_cell.angle_gamma   90.00
#
_symmetry.space_group_name_H-M   'P 1'
#
loop_
_entity.id
_entity.type
_entity.pdbx_description
1 polymer ?
#
loop_
_entity_poly.entity_id
_entity_poly.type
_entity_poly.pdbx_seq_one_letter_code
_entity_poly.pdbx_strand_id
1 'polypeptide(L)'
;SAANDRKKGFEDQMAAEYPDIEIIASQTGDFTRAKGKEVMESFLKTYGSDIKGVYAHNDDMVLGAIEAIKEAGLKPGEDIKTVSCDGVKAIFEAMAAGEANVTIECNPLLGPVFFETAQKLANGETVEKWIKSEEGIFRQETAAEDIKTRVY
;
A
#
# COMPACT_ATOMS: atom_id res chain seq x y z
N SER A 1 13.22 -6.08 7.59
CA SER A 1 12.63 -4.72 7.59
C SER A 1 11.26 -4.74 6.92
N ALA A 2 10.40 -3.78 7.22
CA ALA A 2 9.06 -3.73 6.63
C ALA A 2 9.07 -3.82 5.08
N ALA A 3 10.03 -3.18 4.42
CA ALA A 3 10.20 -3.27 2.96
C ALA A 3 10.48 -4.71 2.50
N ASN A 4 11.41 -5.41 3.18
CA ASN A 4 11.76 -6.78 2.83
C ASN A 4 10.61 -7.75 3.10
N ASP A 5 9.89 -7.53 4.20
CA ASP A 5 8.79 -8.40 4.61
C ASP A 5 7.58 -8.23 3.68
N ARG A 6 7.25 -6.98 3.31
CA ARG A 6 6.20 -6.67 2.32
C ARG A 6 6.55 -7.24 0.95
N LYS A 7 7.81 -7.07 0.50
CA LYS A 7 8.29 -7.66 -0.76
C LYS A 7 8.17 -9.18 -0.76
N LYS A 8 8.75 -9.81 0.27
CA LYS A 8 8.74 -11.28 0.37
C LYS A 8 7.33 -11.84 0.45
N GLY A 9 6.46 -11.26 1.25
CA GLY A 9 5.07 -11.70 1.38
C GLY A 9 4.31 -11.63 0.05
N PHE A 10 4.51 -10.55 -0.71
CA PHE A 10 3.92 -10.41 -2.03
C PHE A 10 4.47 -11.45 -3.02
N GLU A 11 5.80 -11.56 -3.13
CA GLU A 11 6.44 -12.51 -4.06
C GLU A 11 6.08 -13.97 -3.75
N ASP A 12 6.09 -14.37 -2.46
CA ASP A 12 5.72 -15.72 -2.03
C ASP A 12 4.25 -16.03 -2.40
N GLN A 13 3.34 -15.08 -2.17
CA GLN A 13 1.92 -15.27 -2.45
C GLN A 13 1.64 -15.33 -3.96
N MET A 14 2.28 -14.46 -4.74
CA MET A 14 2.15 -14.47 -6.19
C MET A 14 2.64 -15.80 -6.77
N ALA A 15 3.79 -16.30 -6.32
CA ALA A 15 4.33 -17.58 -6.78
C ALA A 15 3.44 -18.78 -6.40
N ALA A 16 2.80 -18.74 -5.23
CA ALA A 16 1.97 -19.84 -4.73
C ALA A 16 0.58 -19.90 -5.38
N GLU A 17 -0.08 -18.74 -5.54
CA GLU A 17 -1.50 -18.67 -5.91
C GLU A 17 -1.74 -18.14 -7.33
N TYR A 18 -0.77 -17.39 -7.88
CA TYR A 18 -0.91 -16.70 -9.17
C TYR A 18 0.33 -16.92 -10.08
N PRO A 19 0.73 -18.17 -10.35
CA PRO A 19 1.98 -18.46 -11.09
C PRO A 19 1.99 -17.93 -12.51
N ASP A 20 0.85 -17.60 -13.09
CA ASP A 20 0.74 -17.03 -14.44
C ASP A 20 0.95 -15.51 -14.47
N ILE A 21 1.09 -14.86 -13.31
CA ILE A 21 1.39 -13.42 -13.21
C ILE A 21 2.88 -13.22 -12.99
N GLU A 22 3.54 -12.62 -13.97
CA GLU A 22 4.96 -12.32 -13.90
C GLU A 22 5.25 -10.99 -13.21
N ILE A 23 6.20 -10.98 -12.27
CA ILE A 23 6.76 -9.76 -11.69
C ILE A 23 7.91 -9.29 -12.58
N ILE A 24 7.61 -8.40 -13.52
CA ILE A 24 8.56 -7.95 -14.57
C ILE A 24 9.60 -6.94 -14.07
N ALA A 25 9.34 -6.25 -12.96
CA ALA A 25 10.26 -5.25 -12.42
C ALA A 25 10.06 -5.06 -10.90
N SER A 26 11.16 -4.74 -10.22
CA SER A 26 11.13 -4.38 -8.80
C SER A 26 12.28 -3.41 -8.49
N GLN A 27 11.98 -2.24 -7.92
CA GLN A 27 12.94 -1.22 -7.56
C GLN A 27 12.52 -0.48 -6.30
N THR A 28 13.48 0.00 -5.50
CA THR A 28 13.17 0.84 -4.33
C THR A 28 12.68 2.22 -4.76
N GLY A 29 11.65 2.71 -4.07
CA GLY A 29 11.15 4.08 -4.17
C GLY A 29 11.34 4.85 -2.86
N ASP A 30 12.15 4.34 -1.93
CA ASP A 30 12.56 4.97 -0.67
C ASP A 30 11.38 5.53 0.16
N PHE A 31 10.19 4.90 0.03
CA PHE A 31 8.94 5.28 0.68
C PHE A 31 8.47 6.72 0.40
N THR A 32 8.98 7.37 -0.64
CA THR A 32 8.60 8.75 -0.98
C THR A 32 7.78 8.82 -2.26
N ARG A 33 6.86 9.79 -2.32
CA ARG A 33 6.02 10.05 -3.50
C ARG A 33 6.86 10.41 -4.73
N ALA A 34 7.84 11.30 -4.57
CA ALA A 34 8.72 11.72 -5.66
C ALA A 34 9.51 10.54 -6.25
N LYS A 35 10.03 9.67 -5.40
CA LYS A 35 10.81 8.52 -5.87
C LYS A 35 9.90 7.44 -6.46
N GLY A 36 8.71 7.25 -5.91
CA GLY A 36 7.68 6.38 -6.51
C GLY A 36 7.31 6.82 -7.93
N LYS A 37 7.15 8.12 -8.15
CA LYS A 37 6.92 8.69 -9.48
C LYS A 37 8.08 8.41 -10.43
N GLU A 38 9.32 8.75 -10.04
CA GLU A 38 10.55 8.53 -10.84
C GLU A 38 10.70 7.05 -11.25
N VAL A 39 10.49 6.13 -10.32
CA VAL A 39 10.56 4.68 -10.60
C VAL A 39 9.49 4.27 -11.59
N MET A 40 8.25 4.74 -11.41
CA MET A 40 7.15 4.40 -12.33
C MET A 40 7.36 4.97 -13.73
N GLU A 41 7.87 6.20 -13.87
CA GLU A 41 8.25 6.78 -15.17
C GLU A 41 9.28 5.89 -15.88
N SER A 42 10.29 5.41 -15.14
CA SER A 42 11.31 4.50 -15.68
C SER A 42 10.71 3.17 -16.14
N PHE A 43 9.80 2.59 -15.35
CA PHE A 43 9.11 1.35 -15.70
C PHE A 43 8.21 1.52 -16.92
N LEU A 44 7.42 2.60 -16.99
CA LEU A 44 6.57 2.90 -18.16
C LEU A 44 7.39 3.09 -19.44
N LYS A 45 8.55 3.74 -19.34
CA LYS A 45 9.46 3.91 -20.48
C LYS A 45 10.03 2.57 -20.96
N THR A 46 10.28 1.63 -20.05
CA THR A 46 10.95 0.36 -20.36
C THR A 46 9.95 -0.71 -20.80
N TYR A 47 8.84 -0.83 -20.12
CA TYR A 47 7.87 -1.93 -20.27
C TYR A 47 6.54 -1.50 -20.88
N GLY A 48 6.21 -0.20 -20.82
CA GLY A 48 5.03 0.37 -21.48
C GLY A 48 3.73 -0.37 -21.13
N SER A 49 3.05 -0.86 -22.16
CA SER A 49 1.76 -1.54 -22.05
C SER A 49 1.82 -2.95 -21.43
N ASP A 50 3.00 -3.48 -21.17
CA ASP A 50 3.15 -4.79 -20.52
C ASP A 50 2.86 -4.72 -19.03
N ILE A 51 2.96 -3.51 -18.44
CA ILE A 51 2.58 -3.28 -17.05
C ILE A 51 1.05 -3.33 -16.91
N LYS A 52 0.53 -4.29 -16.16
CA LYS A 52 -0.90 -4.44 -15.86
C LYS A 52 -1.25 -4.09 -14.41
N GLY A 53 -0.27 -4.14 -13.53
CA GLY A 53 -0.45 -3.80 -12.13
C GLY A 53 0.83 -3.30 -11.48
N VAL A 54 0.65 -2.52 -10.42
CA VAL A 54 1.71 -2.00 -9.56
C VAL A 54 1.37 -2.32 -8.12
N TYR A 55 2.28 -2.97 -7.43
CA TYR A 55 2.27 -3.08 -5.98
C TYR A 55 3.34 -2.14 -5.40
N ALA A 56 2.92 -1.13 -4.68
CA ALA A 56 3.82 -0.24 -3.95
C ALA A 56 3.79 -0.55 -2.45
N HIS A 57 4.95 -0.56 -1.81
CA HIS A 57 5.05 -0.92 -0.40
C HIS A 57 4.47 0.14 0.53
N ASN A 58 4.12 1.33 0.03
CA ASN A 58 3.34 2.31 0.77
C ASN A 58 2.49 3.20 -0.15
N ASP A 59 1.55 3.93 0.45
CA ASP A 59 0.60 4.78 -0.28
C ASP A 59 1.28 5.98 -0.96
N ASP A 60 2.30 6.58 -0.35
CA ASP A 60 3.00 7.71 -0.99
C ASP A 60 3.68 7.31 -2.29
N MET A 61 4.33 6.16 -2.36
CA MET A 61 4.93 5.69 -3.60
C MET A 61 3.88 5.41 -4.67
N VAL A 62 2.72 4.79 -4.33
CA VAL A 62 1.67 4.56 -5.34
C VAL A 62 1.03 5.86 -5.80
N LEU A 63 0.85 6.84 -4.92
CA LEU A 63 0.35 8.17 -5.31
C LEU A 63 1.30 8.85 -6.31
N GLY A 64 2.61 8.70 -6.13
CA GLY A 64 3.60 9.12 -7.12
C GLY A 64 3.50 8.33 -8.43
N ALA A 65 3.33 7.02 -8.35
CA ALA A 65 3.15 6.18 -9.53
C ALA A 65 1.87 6.54 -10.32
N ILE A 66 0.78 6.89 -9.64
CA ILE A 66 -0.47 7.38 -10.25
C ILE A 66 -0.21 8.64 -11.08
N GLU A 67 0.57 9.58 -10.56
CA GLU A 67 0.95 10.77 -11.32
C GLU A 67 1.72 10.43 -12.62
N ALA A 68 2.71 9.53 -12.53
CA ALA A 68 3.48 9.08 -13.69
C ALA A 68 2.59 8.36 -14.73
N ILE A 69 1.65 7.51 -14.29
CA ILE A 69 0.70 6.82 -15.17
C ILE A 69 -0.18 7.83 -15.92
N LYS A 70 -0.69 8.86 -15.23
CA LYS A 70 -1.50 9.93 -15.84
C LYS A 70 -0.69 10.75 -16.86
N GLU A 71 0.55 11.10 -16.53
CA GLU A 71 1.45 11.84 -17.42
C GLU A 71 1.81 11.05 -18.68
N ALA A 72 1.84 9.72 -18.59
CA ALA A 72 2.00 8.82 -19.73
C ALA A 72 0.72 8.67 -20.59
N GLY A 73 -0.38 9.34 -20.22
CA GLY A 73 -1.66 9.28 -20.94
C GLY A 73 -2.46 8.01 -20.65
N LEU A 74 -2.11 7.26 -19.62
CA LEU A 74 -2.81 6.05 -19.17
C LEU A 74 -3.75 6.38 -18.00
N LYS A 75 -4.69 5.49 -17.73
CA LYS A 75 -5.66 5.61 -16.64
C LYS A 75 -5.21 4.72 -15.45
N PRO A 76 -4.70 5.32 -14.36
CA PRO A 76 -4.44 4.56 -13.15
C PRO A 76 -5.76 3.98 -12.60
N GLY A 77 -5.68 2.80 -12.00
CA GLY A 77 -6.87 2.08 -11.53
C GLY A 77 -7.66 1.33 -12.61
N GLU A 78 -7.55 1.74 -13.89
CA GLU A 78 -8.19 1.08 -15.04
C GLU A 78 -7.17 0.30 -15.89
N ASP A 79 -6.27 1.01 -16.57
CA ASP A 79 -5.25 0.42 -17.46
C ASP A 79 -4.15 -0.29 -16.65
N ILE A 80 -3.79 0.28 -15.51
CA ILE A 80 -2.81 -0.27 -14.57
C ILE A 80 -3.46 -0.34 -13.19
N LYS A 81 -3.66 -1.56 -12.69
CA LYS A 81 -4.19 -1.77 -11.34
C LYS A 81 -3.16 -1.41 -10.28
N THR A 82 -3.61 -0.87 -9.16
CA THR A 82 -2.72 -0.43 -8.09
C THR A 82 -3.09 -1.06 -6.74
N VAL A 83 -2.06 -1.51 -6.03
CA VAL A 83 -2.17 -2.00 -4.66
C VAL A 83 -1.07 -1.34 -3.83
N SER A 84 -1.42 -0.89 -2.63
CA SER A 84 -0.46 -0.26 -1.71
C SER A 84 -0.70 -0.64 -0.25
N CYS A 85 0.11 -0.07 0.62
CA CYS A 85 -0.01 -0.24 2.07
C CYS A 85 0.00 1.15 2.73
N ASP A 86 -0.61 1.28 3.86
CA ASP A 86 -0.68 2.24 4.94
C ASP A 86 -2.12 2.68 5.24
N GLY A 87 -2.96 2.97 4.23
CA GLY A 87 -4.34 3.41 4.42
C GLY A 87 -4.45 4.89 4.78
N VAL A 88 -3.58 5.75 4.21
CA VAL A 88 -3.65 7.21 4.44
C VAL A 88 -4.83 7.83 3.68
N LYS A 89 -5.35 8.95 4.19
CA LYS A 89 -6.52 9.62 3.60
C LYS A 89 -6.37 9.90 2.09
N ALA A 90 -5.18 10.29 1.63
CA ALA A 90 -4.94 10.63 0.23
C ALA A 90 -5.13 9.44 -0.73
N ILE A 91 -4.86 8.19 -0.29
CA ILE A 91 -5.13 7.02 -1.15
C ILE A 91 -6.64 6.75 -1.26
N PHE A 92 -7.42 7.01 -0.20
CA PHE A 92 -8.88 6.92 -0.28
C PHE A 92 -9.48 7.95 -1.24
N GLU A 93 -8.91 9.16 -1.29
CA GLU A 93 -9.29 10.18 -2.28
C GLU A 93 -9.02 9.68 -3.71
N ALA A 94 -7.86 9.08 -3.96
CA ALA A 94 -7.51 8.50 -5.25
C ALA A 94 -8.40 7.30 -5.60
N MET A 95 -8.70 6.41 -4.64
CA MET A 95 -9.63 5.29 -4.86
C MET A 95 -11.04 5.77 -5.17
N ALA A 96 -11.55 6.77 -4.45
CA ALA A 96 -12.87 7.36 -4.69
C ALA A 96 -12.95 8.05 -6.06
N ALA A 97 -11.83 8.60 -6.56
CA ALA A 97 -11.71 9.15 -7.91
C ALA A 97 -11.56 8.08 -9.01
N GLY A 98 -11.43 6.80 -8.64
CA GLY A 98 -11.21 5.70 -9.59
C GLY A 98 -9.75 5.51 -10.01
N GLU A 99 -8.81 6.21 -9.38
CA GLU A 99 -7.39 6.24 -9.74
C GLU A 99 -6.53 5.22 -8.98
N ALA A 100 -7.09 4.59 -7.94
CA ALA A 100 -6.44 3.52 -7.18
C ALA A 100 -7.44 2.42 -6.85
N ASN A 101 -6.96 1.20 -6.56
CA ASN A 101 -7.85 0.05 -6.39
C ASN A 101 -7.87 -0.50 -4.96
N VAL A 102 -6.72 -0.70 -4.32
CA VAL A 102 -6.64 -1.34 -3.01
C VAL A 102 -5.53 -0.71 -2.17
N THR A 103 -5.80 -0.46 -0.90
CA THR A 103 -4.78 -0.23 0.11
C THR A 103 -4.96 -1.16 1.31
N ILE A 104 -3.84 -1.62 1.89
CA ILE A 104 -3.80 -2.44 3.09
C ILE A 104 -3.38 -1.54 4.24
N GLU A 105 -4.17 -1.50 5.29
CA GLU A 105 -3.88 -0.64 6.43
C GLU A 105 -2.57 -1.01 7.13
N CYS A 106 -1.81 -0.02 7.54
CA CYS A 106 -0.77 -0.09 8.56
C CYS A 106 -1.10 1.00 9.58
N ASN A 107 -1.89 0.62 10.59
CA ASN A 107 -2.52 1.56 11.51
C ASN A 107 -1.48 2.25 12.41
N PRO A 108 -1.31 3.60 12.34
CA PRO A 108 -0.37 4.33 13.18
C PRO A 108 -0.91 4.65 14.58
N LEU A 109 -2.21 4.40 14.85
CA LEU A 109 -2.88 4.77 16.10
C LEU A 109 -2.63 3.76 17.22
N LEU A 110 -1.37 3.45 17.48
CA LEU A 110 -0.95 2.45 18.46
C LEU A 110 -0.95 2.96 19.92
N GLY A 111 -1.17 4.26 20.13
CA GLY A 111 -1.11 4.88 21.46
C GLY A 111 -1.97 4.19 22.52
N PRO A 112 -3.27 3.97 22.31
CA PRO A 112 -4.13 3.31 23.29
C PRO A 112 -3.62 1.92 23.69
N VAL A 113 -3.28 1.08 22.71
CA VAL A 113 -2.76 -0.28 22.96
C VAL A 113 -1.41 -0.23 23.69
N PHE A 114 -0.56 0.73 23.34
CA PHE A 114 0.72 0.92 24.02
C PHE A 114 0.53 1.25 25.50
N PHE A 115 -0.32 2.23 25.83
CA PHE A 115 -0.54 2.64 27.21
C PHE A 115 -1.26 1.59 28.04
N GLU A 116 -2.25 0.89 27.46
CA GLU A 116 -2.91 -0.24 28.13
C GLU A 116 -1.90 -1.36 28.47
N THR A 117 -1.04 -1.71 27.50
CA THR A 117 -0.01 -2.73 27.69
C THR A 117 1.00 -2.31 28.77
N ALA A 118 1.44 -1.04 28.74
CA ALA A 118 2.35 -0.52 29.76
C ALA A 118 1.72 -0.55 31.17
N GLN A 119 0.44 -0.24 31.29
CA GLN A 119 -0.27 -0.32 32.58
C GLN A 119 -0.37 -1.75 33.09
N LYS A 120 -0.69 -2.73 32.25
CA LYS A 120 -0.71 -4.15 32.59
C LYS A 120 0.65 -4.60 33.13
N LEU A 121 1.74 -4.25 32.43
CA LEU A 121 3.10 -4.57 32.86
C LEU A 121 3.45 -3.92 34.21
N ALA A 122 3.07 -2.68 34.43
CA ALA A 122 3.28 -1.97 35.71
C ALA A 122 2.52 -2.62 36.87
N ASN A 123 1.37 -3.24 36.59
CA ASN A 123 0.59 -4.01 37.56
C ASN A 123 1.15 -5.43 37.81
N GLY A 124 2.22 -5.83 37.12
CA GLY A 124 2.79 -7.18 37.22
C GLY A 124 2.03 -8.25 36.41
N GLU A 125 1.15 -7.84 35.52
CA GLU A 125 0.41 -8.76 34.66
C GLU A 125 1.30 -9.28 33.51
N THR A 126 1.02 -10.48 33.05
CA THR A 126 1.67 -11.03 31.86
C THR A 126 0.98 -10.52 30.59
N VAL A 127 1.76 -10.05 29.64
CA VAL A 127 1.28 -9.62 28.32
C VAL A 127 1.90 -10.46 27.22
N GLU A 128 1.25 -10.52 26.07
CA GLU A 128 1.79 -11.21 24.91
C GLU A 128 3.06 -10.50 24.39
N LYS A 129 4.01 -11.28 23.88
CA LYS A 129 5.24 -10.76 23.27
C LYS A 129 4.96 -9.94 21.99
N TRP A 130 3.89 -10.25 21.31
CA TRP A 130 3.51 -9.62 20.04
C TRP A 130 2.02 -9.32 20.06
N ILE A 131 1.71 -8.06 20.24
CA ILE A 131 0.35 -7.54 20.23
C ILE A 131 0.13 -6.97 18.82
N LYS A 132 -0.77 -7.60 18.07
CA LYS A 132 -1.11 -7.15 16.70
C LYS A 132 -2.17 -6.06 16.75
N SER A 133 -2.00 -5.03 15.93
CA SER A 133 -3.06 -4.07 15.63
C SER A 133 -4.13 -4.73 14.74
N GLU A 134 -5.36 -4.29 14.87
CA GLU A 134 -6.40 -4.61 13.90
C GLU A 134 -6.20 -3.73 12.68
N GLU A 135 -6.13 -4.34 11.49
CA GLU A 135 -5.86 -3.68 10.23
C GLU A 135 -6.83 -4.15 9.15
N GLY A 136 -7.23 -3.25 8.27
CA GLY A 136 -8.19 -3.48 7.22
C GLY A 136 -7.56 -3.60 5.83
N ILE A 137 -8.33 -4.21 4.91
CA ILE A 137 -8.07 -4.14 3.47
C ILE A 137 -9.20 -3.30 2.88
N PHE A 138 -8.84 -2.15 2.32
CA PHE A 138 -9.78 -1.19 1.74
C PHE A 138 -9.73 -1.24 0.22
N ARG A 139 -10.91 -1.21 -0.39
CA ARG A 139 -11.10 -1.35 -1.82
C ARG A 139 -11.74 -0.11 -2.42
N GLN A 140 -11.52 0.09 -3.71
CA GLN A 140 -12.06 1.22 -4.45
C GLN A 140 -13.58 1.37 -4.29
N GLU A 141 -14.32 0.25 -4.27
CA GLU A 141 -15.78 0.23 -4.25
C GLU A 141 -16.38 0.86 -3.00
N THR A 142 -15.66 0.80 -1.87
CA THR A 142 -16.13 1.34 -0.58
C THR A 142 -15.40 2.61 -0.16
N ALA A 143 -14.38 3.03 -0.90
CA ALA A 143 -13.46 4.11 -0.53
C ALA A 143 -14.16 5.45 -0.23
N ALA A 144 -15.22 5.80 -0.97
CA ALA A 144 -15.99 7.02 -0.76
C ALA A 144 -16.73 7.03 0.59
N GLU A 145 -17.04 5.88 1.15
CA GLU A 145 -17.62 5.75 2.48
C GLU A 145 -16.52 5.66 3.54
N ASP A 146 -15.53 4.82 3.31
CA ASP A 146 -14.43 4.56 4.24
C ASP A 146 -13.64 5.84 4.57
N ILE A 147 -13.45 6.74 3.60
CA ILE A 147 -12.73 8.02 3.79
C ILE A 147 -13.34 8.90 4.88
N LYS A 148 -14.66 8.78 5.15
CA LYS A 148 -15.34 9.59 6.16
C LYS A 148 -14.87 9.29 7.58
N THR A 149 -14.32 8.12 7.79
CA THR A 149 -13.82 7.66 9.10
C THR A 149 -12.30 7.72 9.23
N ARG A 150 -11.59 8.05 8.13
CA ARG A 150 -10.12 8.15 8.14
C ARG A 150 -9.64 9.41 8.86
N VAL A 151 -8.71 9.22 9.79
CA VAL A 151 -8.16 10.29 10.65
C VAL A 151 -6.66 10.56 10.40
N TYR A 152 -6.04 9.85 9.45
CA TYR A 152 -4.65 10.00 9.05
C TYR A 152 -4.48 9.81 7.55
#